data_35f6cec41b6c6cd1b99877bb4abbb00d
#
_entry.id   35f6cec41b6c6cd1b99877bb4abbb00d
#
_cell.length_a   1.000
_cell.length_b   1.000
_cell.length_c   1.000
_cell.angle_alpha   90.00
_cell.angle_beta   90.00
_cell.angle_gamma   90.00
#
_symmetry.space_group_name_H-M   'P 1'
#
loop_
_entity.id
_entity.type
_entity.pdbx_description
1 polymer ?
#
loop_
_entity_poly.entity_id
_entity_poly.type
_entity_poly.pdbx_seq_one_letter_code
_entity_poly.pdbx_strand_id
1 'polypeptide(L)'
;MSFGMTAPLGKGGSRERGMNNKRVPMLWLGFAAWIVLAPAAASAGAGEERSPEGCTVIGVGRLATVDGSVFTSHTDCCSECRVHVVPGRTFKKGDLAPVHWGMVYFGRDDDRGCLPLGDYGKVIGHIPQVEKTFSYFHTGYSQMNEHQLAIGESTCSQKPALDVAFMEGVTKQIMTIEQAQVFALERCRTAREALKLIASLVETYGFLPSCGGSEALCIADPKEVWVLEVFSVGPEWEPGSGKPGAIWAARRVPDDHLVVISNYVRIREIDLKDPDFLASTNYMREAVDRGWYDPKSGRPFIWQEAYAPRIKEGNLSRLWLIYSTVAPSLKEWPRRRLTGSSSPFTMYGQDLEGAAFYPFSVKPEKKISVKDIIGFQRSAFEGTIYDMAADPAWLVPGPQDRLVKSLLTTPFASPELKRLLRIASHRTIATQGYGMVAQLRGWLPDPIGGIYWFYVDNPYVSAYVPIYAGVLDVSPFYKNYDYARFSEDSARWMVDFVEKLLHLRWQEAVKDLHAARDPLEEGFFTSQPEVEAKALKLHEKNPAEAVKYLTDLTISRMNDVVKMFRSLRDLLLTKYTGDIV
;
A
#
# COMPACT_ATOMS: atom_id res chain seq x y z
N MET A 1 40.75 -37.81 42.76
CA MET A 1 40.05 -38.27 44.00
C MET A 1 38.59 -38.40 43.52
N SER A 2 38.10 -39.46 42.99
CA SER A 2 37.83 -40.85 43.37
C SER A 2 36.90 -40.97 44.57
N PHE A 3 35.81 -41.60 44.30
CA PHE A 3 34.85 -42.43 45.05
C PHE A 3 33.42 -41.96 44.77
N GLY A 4 32.45 -42.72 44.27
CA GLY A 4 32.34 -44.17 44.09
C GLY A 4 31.15 -44.74 44.86
N MET A 5 30.21 -45.40 44.12
CA MET A 5 29.35 -46.54 44.56
C MET A 5 28.20 -46.28 45.55
N THR A 6 27.03 -46.86 45.52
CA THR A 6 26.44 -48.08 44.90
C THR A 6 24.96 -48.14 45.26
N ALA A 7 24.14 -48.79 44.46
CA ALA A 7 22.77 -49.25 44.80
C ALA A 7 22.82 -50.47 45.75
N PRO A 8 21.74 -51.05 46.31
CA PRO A 8 20.88 -51.96 45.60
C PRO A 8 19.38 -52.13 46.04
N LEU A 9 18.59 -52.66 45.14
CA LEU A 9 17.55 -53.70 45.12
C LEU A 9 16.85 -54.18 46.41
N GLY A 10 15.53 -54.34 46.33
CA GLY A 10 14.74 -55.20 47.22
C GLY A 10 13.37 -55.58 46.64
N LYS A 11 13.19 -56.87 46.42
CA LYS A 11 12.06 -57.61 45.81
C LYS A 11 10.92 -57.91 46.75
N GLY A 12 9.75 -58.25 46.14
CA GLY A 12 8.76 -59.23 46.68
C GLY A 12 7.44 -58.60 47.11
N GLY A 13 6.28 -59.15 46.82
CA GLY A 13 5.84 -60.42 46.39
C GLY A 13 4.30 -60.45 46.32
N SER A 14 3.83 -61.30 45.51
CA SER A 14 2.53 -61.82 45.16
C SER A 14 1.46 -61.98 46.25
N ARG A 15 0.17 -61.88 45.83
CA ARG A 15 -0.82 -62.96 46.02
C ARG A 15 -2.16 -62.68 45.30
N GLU A 16 -2.57 -63.73 44.57
CA GLU A 16 -3.82 -63.98 43.89
C GLU A 16 -4.99 -64.21 44.87
N ARG A 17 -6.20 -64.00 44.34
CA ARG A 17 -7.45 -64.84 44.40
C ARG A 17 -8.58 -63.96 43.84
N GLY A 18 -9.42 -64.36 42.92
CA GLY A 18 -9.92 -65.62 42.44
C GLY A 18 -11.43 -65.55 42.34
N MET A 19 -11.95 -65.79 41.10
CA MET A 19 -13.30 -66.33 40.77
C MET A 19 -14.53 -65.40 41.05
N ASN A 20 -15.53 -65.24 40.18
CA ASN A 20 -16.28 -66.24 39.41
C ASN A 20 -17.23 -65.63 38.38
N ASN A 21 -17.46 -66.38 37.33
CA ASN A 21 -18.40 -66.27 36.22
C ASN A 21 -19.84 -65.82 36.51
N LYS A 22 -20.45 -65.08 35.57
CA LYS A 22 -21.70 -65.48 34.89
C LYS A 22 -21.85 -64.79 33.54
N ARG A 23 -21.98 -65.61 32.47
CA ARG A 23 -22.27 -65.19 31.11
C ARG A 23 -23.78 -64.93 30.94
N VAL A 24 -24.14 -63.86 30.21
CA VAL A 24 -25.37 -63.72 29.46
C VAL A 24 -25.03 -63.09 28.10
N PRO A 25 -25.46 -63.66 26.99
CA PRO A 25 -25.15 -63.14 25.66
C PRO A 25 -26.20 -62.09 25.26
N MET A 26 -25.76 -60.93 24.81
CA MET A 26 -26.63 -59.99 24.17
C MET A 26 -26.04 -59.62 22.80
N LEU A 27 -26.80 -59.97 21.74
CA LEU A 27 -26.52 -59.63 20.36
C LEU A 27 -26.35 -58.11 20.21
N TRP A 28 -25.23 -57.69 19.62
CA TRP A 28 -25.06 -56.36 19.10
C TRP A 28 -24.96 -56.43 17.58
N LEU A 29 -26.00 -55.93 16.93
CA LEU A 29 -25.99 -55.60 15.52
C LEU A 29 -25.02 -54.43 15.31
N GLY A 30 -23.91 -54.70 14.64
CA GLY A 30 -22.94 -53.66 14.29
C GLY A 30 -23.46 -52.76 13.18
N PHE A 31 -23.72 -51.51 13.47
CA PHE A 31 -23.69 -50.44 12.50
C PHE A 31 -22.28 -49.83 12.53
N ALA A 32 -21.42 -50.26 11.62
CA ALA A 32 -20.16 -49.57 11.36
C ALA A 32 -20.46 -48.30 10.57
N ALA A 33 -20.66 -47.19 11.26
CA ALA A 33 -20.59 -45.87 10.65
C ALA A 33 -19.12 -45.58 10.38
N TRP A 34 -18.70 -45.69 9.15
CA TRP A 34 -17.45 -45.13 8.66
C TRP A 34 -17.56 -43.60 8.71
N ILE A 35 -17.11 -42.99 9.78
CA ILE A 35 -16.79 -41.59 9.79
C ILE A 35 -15.53 -41.44 8.94
N VAL A 36 -15.71 -41.07 7.69
CA VAL A 36 -14.64 -40.55 6.85
C VAL A 36 -14.28 -39.18 7.48
N LEU A 37 -13.31 -39.19 8.37
CA LEU A 37 -12.58 -37.98 8.72
C LEU A 37 -11.81 -37.55 7.47
N ALA A 38 -12.46 -36.75 6.63
CA ALA A 38 -11.70 -35.91 5.73
C ALA A 38 -10.78 -35.07 6.61
N PRO A 39 -9.48 -35.01 6.34
CA PRO A 39 -8.64 -34.02 6.99
C PRO A 39 -9.20 -32.66 6.57
N ALA A 40 -9.93 -31.99 7.45
CA ALA A 40 -10.07 -30.56 7.34
C ALA A 40 -8.64 -30.04 7.35
N ALA A 41 -8.18 -29.65 6.19
CA ALA A 41 -7.02 -28.82 6.07
C ALA A 41 -7.34 -27.54 6.83
N ALA A 42 -7.10 -27.58 8.12
CA ALA A 42 -6.98 -26.40 8.94
C ALA A 42 -5.66 -25.72 8.54
N SER A 43 -5.64 -25.06 7.41
CA SER A 43 -4.76 -23.95 7.16
C SER A 43 -5.33 -22.71 7.87
N ALA A 44 -5.60 -22.84 9.14
CA ALA A 44 -5.53 -21.73 10.03
C ALA A 44 -4.06 -21.63 10.43
N GLY A 45 -3.23 -21.18 9.49
CA GLY A 45 -2.04 -20.42 9.85
C GLY A 45 -2.55 -19.35 10.79
N ALA A 46 -2.08 -19.38 12.05
CA ALA A 46 -2.23 -18.26 12.95
C ALA A 46 -1.67 -17.06 12.17
N GLY A 47 -2.59 -16.28 11.56
CA GLY A 47 -2.20 -15.10 10.83
C GLY A 47 -1.41 -14.26 11.79
N GLU A 48 -0.11 -14.08 11.52
CA GLU A 48 0.54 -12.86 11.95
C GLU A 48 -0.46 -11.77 11.63
N GLU A 49 -0.91 -11.03 12.65
CA GLU A 49 -1.67 -9.81 12.44
C GLU A 49 -0.81 -8.98 11.47
N ARG A 50 -1.16 -9.04 10.18
CA ARG A 50 -0.51 -8.22 9.16
C ARG A 50 -0.56 -6.82 9.72
N SER A 51 0.57 -6.18 9.79
CA SER A 51 0.66 -4.76 10.11
C SER A 51 -0.49 -4.09 9.39
N PRO A 52 -1.33 -3.29 10.05
CA PRO A 52 -2.55 -2.80 9.42
C PRO A 52 -2.19 -2.16 8.10
N GLU A 53 -2.69 -2.74 7.04
CA GLU A 53 -2.45 -2.35 5.66
C GLU A 53 -2.71 -0.87 5.51
N GLY A 54 -1.77 -0.15 4.94
CA GLY A 54 -1.80 1.29 4.96
C GLY A 54 -1.49 1.94 3.63
N CYS A 55 -2.10 1.48 2.52
CA CYS A 55 -2.09 2.28 1.31
C CYS A 55 -2.80 3.60 1.57
N THR A 56 -2.10 4.71 1.33
CA THR A 56 -2.67 6.06 1.45
C THR A 56 -2.35 6.83 0.19
N VAL A 57 -3.40 7.31 -0.46
CA VAL A 57 -3.28 8.12 -1.68
C VAL A 57 -3.83 9.50 -1.40
N ILE A 58 -3.10 10.53 -1.86
CA ILE A 58 -3.50 11.93 -1.77
C ILE A 58 -3.49 12.50 -3.18
N GLY A 59 -4.63 12.98 -3.65
CA GLY A 59 -4.76 13.70 -4.91
C GLY A 59 -5.00 15.19 -4.66
N VAL A 60 -4.30 16.08 -5.39
CA VAL A 60 -4.42 17.53 -5.20
C VAL A 60 -4.56 18.22 -6.54
N GLY A 61 -5.65 18.98 -6.70
CA GLY A 61 -5.90 19.78 -7.89
C GLY A 61 -4.98 20.99 -7.98
N ARG A 62 -4.71 21.44 -9.20
CA ARG A 62 -3.72 22.50 -9.53
C ARG A 62 -3.93 23.83 -8.81
N LEU A 63 -5.17 24.19 -8.48
CA LEU A 63 -5.48 25.43 -7.77
C LEU A 63 -5.33 25.28 -6.24
N ALA A 64 -5.12 24.08 -5.74
CA ALA A 64 -4.85 23.80 -4.33
C ALA A 64 -3.36 23.72 -4.00
N THR A 65 -2.46 23.76 -4.98
CA THR A 65 -1.00 23.64 -4.79
C THR A 65 -0.29 24.98 -4.82
N VAL A 66 0.92 25.02 -4.25
CA VAL A 66 1.71 26.27 -4.12
C VAL A 66 2.22 26.81 -5.45
N ASP A 67 2.50 25.91 -6.41
CA ASP A 67 3.13 26.21 -7.71
C ASP A 67 2.20 26.01 -8.90
N GLY A 68 0.98 25.50 -8.69
CA GLY A 68 0.03 25.20 -9.77
C GLY A 68 0.21 23.79 -10.38
N SER A 69 1.11 22.97 -9.84
CA SER A 69 1.22 21.55 -10.22
C SER A 69 0.00 20.74 -9.75
N VAL A 70 -0.21 19.60 -10.37
CA VAL A 70 -1.15 18.58 -9.90
C VAL A 70 -0.35 17.53 -9.15
N PHE A 71 -0.90 17.01 -8.04
CA PHE A 71 -0.28 15.90 -7.32
C PHE A 71 -1.19 14.68 -7.28
N THR A 72 -0.56 13.51 -7.40
CA THR A 72 -1.07 12.25 -6.86
C THR A 72 0.04 11.56 -6.09
N SER A 73 -0.32 10.84 -5.05
CA SER A 73 0.66 10.12 -4.24
C SER A 73 0.23 8.68 -4.04
N HIS A 74 1.16 7.85 -3.59
CA HIS A 74 0.90 6.46 -3.25
C HIS A 74 1.81 6.02 -2.13
N THR A 75 1.29 5.22 -1.22
CA THR A 75 2.07 4.44 -0.26
C THR A 75 1.58 3.02 -0.32
N ASP A 76 2.48 2.07 -0.36
CA ASP A 76 2.15 0.66 -0.51
C ASP A 76 2.90 -0.21 0.50
N CYS A 77 2.30 -1.33 0.86
CA CYS A 77 2.86 -2.35 1.73
C CYS A 77 3.29 -3.62 0.99
N CYS A 78 3.21 -3.64 -0.35
CA CYS A 78 3.59 -4.82 -1.10
C CYS A 78 5.11 -5.06 -1.10
N SER A 79 5.50 -6.30 -1.33
CA SER A 79 6.90 -6.71 -1.27
C SER A 79 7.71 -6.29 -2.49
N GLU A 80 7.07 -6.11 -3.66
CA GLU A 80 7.76 -5.59 -4.83
C GLU A 80 7.93 -4.07 -4.73
N CYS A 81 9.14 -3.67 -4.39
CA CYS A 81 9.50 -2.27 -4.20
C CYS A 81 10.60 -1.80 -5.19
N ARG A 82 11.03 -2.69 -6.08
CA ARG A 82 12.02 -2.34 -7.09
C ARG A 82 11.42 -1.38 -8.11
N VAL A 83 12.15 -0.34 -8.45
CA VAL A 83 11.74 0.58 -9.52
C VAL A 83 12.67 0.43 -10.71
N HIS A 84 12.09 0.37 -11.91
CA HIS A 84 12.85 0.40 -13.16
C HIS A 84 12.05 1.07 -14.27
N VAL A 85 12.75 1.56 -15.28
CA VAL A 85 12.13 2.15 -16.46
C VAL A 85 11.81 1.03 -17.46
N VAL A 86 10.55 0.92 -17.85
CA VAL A 86 10.13 0.11 -19.00
C VAL A 86 10.08 1.02 -20.22
N PRO A 87 10.96 0.84 -21.22
CA PRO A 87 10.97 1.71 -22.39
C PRO A 87 9.76 1.48 -23.28
N GLY A 88 9.30 2.54 -23.91
CA GLY A 88 8.29 2.44 -24.96
C GLY A 88 8.77 1.56 -26.12
N ARG A 89 7.85 0.82 -26.74
CA ARG A 89 8.13 -0.16 -27.81
C ARG A 89 7.17 0.01 -28.96
N THR A 90 7.57 -0.54 -30.11
CA THR A 90 6.72 -0.63 -31.31
C THR A 90 6.36 -2.09 -31.56
N PHE A 91 5.11 -2.35 -31.85
CA PHE A 91 4.54 -3.67 -32.09
C PHE A 91 3.87 -3.71 -33.47
N LYS A 92 3.67 -4.89 -34.00
CA LYS A 92 2.94 -5.10 -35.24
C LYS A 92 1.43 -5.07 -34.97
N LYS A 93 0.67 -4.64 -35.96
CA LYS A 93 -0.79 -4.72 -35.92
C LYS A 93 -1.23 -6.17 -35.73
N GLY A 94 -2.06 -6.42 -34.70
CA GLY A 94 -2.54 -7.75 -34.36
C GLY A 94 -1.70 -8.49 -33.32
N ASP A 95 -0.57 -7.93 -32.88
CA ASP A 95 0.16 -8.48 -31.73
C ASP A 95 -0.72 -8.50 -30.48
N LEU A 96 -0.40 -9.38 -29.56
CA LEU A 96 -1.11 -9.54 -28.29
C LEU A 96 -0.19 -9.14 -27.13
N ALA A 97 -0.77 -8.44 -26.15
CA ALA A 97 -0.12 -8.14 -24.87
C ALA A 97 -0.50 -9.19 -23.85
N PRO A 98 0.46 -9.78 -23.12
CA PRO A 98 0.17 -10.70 -22.04
C PRO A 98 -0.47 -9.98 -20.86
N VAL A 99 -1.36 -10.68 -20.16
CA VAL A 99 -1.93 -10.28 -18.88
C VAL A 99 -1.34 -11.18 -17.81
N HIS A 100 -0.75 -10.57 -16.78
CA HIS A 100 -0.03 -11.30 -15.75
C HIS A 100 -0.81 -11.35 -14.44
N TRP A 101 -0.58 -12.43 -13.68
CA TRP A 101 -1.00 -12.60 -12.30
C TRP A 101 0.22 -12.69 -11.40
N GLY A 102 0.22 -11.92 -10.31
CA GLY A 102 1.26 -11.97 -9.29
C GLY A 102 2.30 -10.86 -9.37
N MET A 103 2.06 -9.79 -10.15
CA MET A 103 2.98 -8.64 -10.23
C MET A 103 3.29 -7.99 -8.89
N VAL A 104 2.33 -7.97 -7.97
CA VAL A 104 2.46 -7.34 -6.65
C VAL A 104 2.89 -8.32 -5.56
N TYR A 105 2.87 -9.62 -5.87
CA TYR A 105 3.22 -10.68 -4.92
C TYR A 105 4.61 -11.23 -5.17
N PHE A 106 5.54 -10.89 -4.31
CA PHE A 106 6.80 -11.57 -4.15
C PHE A 106 6.88 -12.13 -2.72
N GLY A 107 6.65 -13.33 -2.62
CA GLY A 107 6.80 -14.47 -1.84
C GLY A 107 7.14 -14.40 -0.41
N ARG A 108 6.49 -13.86 0.62
CA ARG A 108 6.56 -14.47 1.96
C ARG A 108 5.72 -15.75 2.06
N ASP A 109 4.70 -15.86 1.22
CA ASP A 109 3.76 -16.98 1.20
C ASP A 109 3.91 -17.86 -0.05
N ASP A 110 4.97 -17.62 -0.82
CA ASP A 110 5.26 -18.30 -2.07
C ASP A 110 6.73 -18.76 -2.09
N ASP A 111 6.95 -20.06 -2.17
CA ASP A 111 8.29 -20.69 -2.21
C ASP A 111 9.13 -20.29 -3.44
N ARG A 112 8.59 -19.46 -4.33
CA ARG A 112 9.25 -19.04 -5.57
C ARG A 112 10.34 -17.98 -5.39
N GLY A 113 10.42 -17.33 -4.24
CA GLY A 113 11.37 -16.22 -4.03
C GLY A 113 11.00 -14.95 -4.81
N CYS A 114 11.92 -13.97 -4.85
CA CYS A 114 11.77 -12.80 -5.71
C CYS A 114 11.90 -13.19 -7.17
N LEU A 115 10.94 -12.79 -8.01
CA LEU A 115 11.05 -12.98 -9.45
C LEU A 115 12.22 -12.14 -10.02
N PRO A 116 12.86 -12.58 -11.11
CA PRO A 116 13.83 -11.75 -11.82
C PRO A 116 13.24 -10.40 -12.20
N LEU A 117 14.07 -9.35 -12.22
CA LEU A 117 13.63 -8.04 -12.67
C LEU A 117 13.09 -8.11 -14.10
N GLY A 118 11.86 -7.65 -14.33
CA GLY A 118 11.18 -7.72 -15.61
C GLY A 118 10.37 -9.01 -15.84
N ASP A 119 10.35 -9.91 -14.86
CA ASP A 119 9.38 -11.01 -14.79
C ASP A 119 8.16 -10.51 -13.99
N TYR A 120 7.00 -10.53 -14.60
CA TYR A 120 5.75 -9.99 -14.04
C TYR A 120 4.81 -11.08 -13.53
N GLY A 121 5.31 -12.28 -13.34
CA GLY A 121 4.53 -13.41 -12.85
C GLY A 121 3.86 -14.23 -13.95
N LYS A 122 2.78 -14.92 -13.60
CA LYS A 122 2.14 -15.89 -14.47
C LYS A 122 1.28 -15.23 -15.54
N VAL A 123 1.47 -15.57 -16.82
CA VAL A 123 0.55 -15.16 -17.90
C VAL A 123 -0.77 -15.91 -17.75
N ILE A 124 -1.87 -15.18 -17.57
CA ILE A 124 -3.23 -15.73 -17.38
C ILE A 124 -4.16 -15.38 -18.54
N GLY A 125 -3.72 -14.58 -19.49
CA GLY A 125 -4.50 -14.21 -20.65
C GLY A 125 -3.74 -13.27 -21.58
N HIS A 126 -4.40 -12.86 -22.64
CA HIS A 126 -3.87 -11.91 -23.62
C HIS A 126 -4.96 -10.93 -24.05
N ILE A 127 -4.55 -9.70 -24.34
CA ILE A 127 -5.41 -8.67 -24.93
C ILE A 127 -4.75 -8.10 -26.19
N PRO A 128 -5.48 -7.41 -27.08
CA PRO A 128 -4.87 -6.72 -28.22
C PRO A 128 -3.80 -5.72 -27.78
N GLN A 129 -2.63 -5.78 -28.41
CA GLN A 129 -1.56 -4.81 -28.19
C GLN A 129 -1.75 -3.59 -29.10
N VAL A 130 -1.32 -2.41 -28.61
CA VAL A 130 -1.25 -1.19 -29.40
C VAL A 130 0.06 -1.16 -30.20
N GLU A 131 0.06 -0.44 -31.36
CA GLU A 131 1.25 -0.39 -32.22
C GLU A 131 2.44 0.33 -31.58
N LYS A 132 2.20 1.23 -30.63
CA LYS A 132 3.23 1.95 -29.89
C LYS A 132 2.86 2.13 -28.43
N THR A 133 3.76 1.76 -27.53
CA THR A 133 3.64 2.00 -26.09
C THR A 133 4.53 3.16 -25.64
N PHE A 134 4.19 3.75 -24.49
CA PHE A 134 4.99 4.78 -23.83
C PHE A 134 5.94 4.17 -22.80
N SER A 135 6.98 4.90 -22.44
CA SER A 135 7.87 4.58 -21.35
C SER A 135 7.20 4.89 -20.00
N TYR A 136 7.41 4.03 -19.00
CA TYR A 136 6.86 4.21 -17.65
C TYR A 136 7.78 3.63 -16.57
N PHE A 137 7.55 4.05 -15.31
CA PHE A 137 8.21 3.49 -14.15
C PHE A 137 7.40 2.28 -13.66
N HIS A 138 8.05 1.12 -13.65
CA HIS A 138 7.47 -0.10 -13.12
C HIS A 138 7.87 -0.32 -11.66
N THR A 139 6.87 -0.66 -10.84
CA THR A 139 6.95 -1.16 -9.46
C THR A 139 5.83 -2.19 -9.29
N GLY A 140 5.58 -2.70 -8.11
CA GLY A 140 4.43 -3.58 -7.87
C GLY A 140 3.13 -3.01 -8.43
N TYR A 141 2.78 -1.77 -8.04
CA TYR A 141 1.79 -0.94 -8.73
C TYR A 141 2.54 0.14 -9.51
N SER A 142 2.49 0.10 -10.82
CA SER A 142 3.18 1.08 -11.69
C SER A 142 2.48 2.43 -11.64
N GLN A 143 3.24 3.54 -11.64
CA GLN A 143 2.69 4.78 -11.11
C GLN A 143 2.82 6.01 -12.01
N MET A 144 3.80 6.11 -12.91
CA MET A 144 3.95 7.29 -13.79
C MET A 144 4.58 6.94 -15.12
N ASN A 145 4.14 7.63 -16.20
CA ASN A 145 4.73 7.51 -17.53
C ASN A 145 5.44 8.80 -18.00
N GLU A 146 6.07 8.72 -19.17
CA GLU A 146 6.82 9.83 -19.81
C GLU A 146 5.97 11.06 -20.16
N HIS A 147 4.64 10.95 -20.15
CA HIS A 147 3.69 12.03 -20.43
C HIS A 147 3.08 12.67 -19.19
N GLN A 148 3.68 12.46 -18.02
CA GLN A 148 3.17 12.98 -16.75
C GLN A 148 1.77 12.44 -16.37
N LEU A 149 1.35 11.30 -16.92
CA LEU A 149 0.21 10.56 -16.41
C LEU A 149 0.68 9.78 -15.17
N ALA A 150 0.04 10.00 -14.04
CA ALA A 150 0.37 9.33 -12.79
C ALA A 150 -0.86 8.71 -12.10
N ILE A 151 -0.66 7.57 -11.43
CA ILE A 151 -1.73 6.80 -10.80
C ILE A 151 -1.27 6.38 -9.40
N GLY A 152 -2.04 6.75 -8.38
CA GLY A 152 -1.94 6.21 -7.03
C GLY A 152 -3.04 5.17 -6.82
N GLU A 153 -2.75 4.12 -6.07
CA GLU A 153 -3.66 3.00 -5.84
C GLU A 153 -3.92 2.80 -4.34
N SER A 154 -5.09 2.27 -4.00
CA SER A 154 -5.45 1.87 -2.64
C SER A 154 -6.49 0.76 -2.67
N THR A 155 -6.12 -0.44 -2.24
CA THR A 155 -7.07 -1.55 -2.05
C THR A 155 -8.13 -1.17 -1.00
N CYS A 156 -9.38 -1.39 -1.32
CA CYS A 156 -10.52 -1.08 -0.47
C CYS A 156 -11.34 -2.34 -0.15
N SER A 157 -12.14 -2.28 0.91
CA SER A 157 -13.05 -3.37 1.22
C SER A 157 -14.22 -3.44 0.24
N GLN A 158 -14.77 -4.64 0.03
CA GLN A 158 -16.03 -4.87 -0.68
C GLN A 158 -16.91 -5.88 0.05
N LYS A 159 -18.16 -6.03 -0.40
CA LYS A 159 -19.03 -7.09 0.11
C LYS A 159 -18.49 -8.47 -0.32
N PRO A 160 -18.47 -9.48 0.57
CA PRO A 160 -17.92 -10.80 0.28
C PRO A 160 -18.53 -11.51 -0.93
N ALA A 161 -19.79 -11.23 -1.26
CA ALA A 161 -20.45 -11.79 -2.45
C ALA A 161 -19.87 -11.30 -3.79
N LEU A 162 -19.00 -10.29 -3.76
CA LEU A 162 -18.27 -9.79 -4.93
C LEU A 162 -16.87 -10.39 -5.03
N ASP A 163 -16.37 -11.06 -3.98
CA ASP A 163 -15.00 -11.56 -3.96
C ASP A 163 -14.77 -12.61 -5.05
N VAL A 164 -13.63 -12.49 -5.72
CA VAL A 164 -13.13 -13.44 -6.71
C VAL A 164 -11.72 -13.82 -6.31
N ALA A 165 -11.49 -15.08 -6.04
CA ALA A 165 -10.14 -15.61 -5.82
C ALA A 165 -9.59 -16.18 -7.13
N PHE A 166 -8.30 -15.94 -7.38
CA PHE A 166 -7.64 -16.57 -8.50
C PHE A 166 -7.50 -18.08 -8.27
N MET A 167 -8.07 -18.87 -9.17
CA MET A 167 -7.88 -20.32 -9.25
C MET A 167 -7.61 -20.69 -10.71
N GLU A 168 -6.42 -21.26 -10.94
CA GLU A 168 -5.97 -21.63 -12.28
C GLU A 168 -6.97 -22.56 -12.99
N GLY A 169 -7.32 -22.22 -14.23
CA GLY A 169 -8.29 -22.98 -15.04
C GLY A 169 -9.75 -22.82 -14.63
N VAL A 170 -10.04 -22.12 -13.54
CA VAL A 170 -11.40 -21.91 -13.02
C VAL A 170 -11.82 -20.44 -13.14
N THR A 171 -11.01 -19.52 -12.61
CA THR A 171 -11.32 -18.09 -12.63
C THR A 171 -11.34 -17.57 -14.06
N LYS A 172 -12.40 -16.84 -14.40
CA LYS A 172 -12.64 -16.30 -15.75
C LYS A 172 -12.16 -14.85 -15.90
N GLN A 173 -12.17 -14.12 -14.81
CA GLN A 173 -11.67 -12.76 -14.75
C GLN A 173 -10.15 -12.79 -14.87
N ILE A 174 -9.59 -11.91 -15.70
CA ILE A 174 -8.14 -11.85 -15.92
C ILE A 174 -7.53 -10.46 -15.69
N MET A 175 -8.35 -9.40 -15.54
CA MET A 175 -7.83 -8.04 -15.44
C MET A 175 -7.66 -7.62 -13.99
N THR A 176 -6.42 -7.67 -13.49
CA THR A 176 -6.07 -7.10 -12.19
C THR A 176 -5.88 -5.59 -12.32
N ILE A 177 -5.94 -4.87 -11.19
CA ILE A 177 -5.81 -3.41 -11.23
C ILE A 177 -4.39 -2.96 -11.60
N GLU A 178 -3.37 -3.62 -11.08
CA GLU A 178 -1.97 -3.34 -11.40
C GLU A 178 -1.67 -3.57 -12.89
N GLN A 179 -2.26 -4.59 -13.50
CA GLN A 179 -2.12 -4.83 -14.93
C GLN A 179 -2.86 -3.76 -15.76
N ALA A 180 -4.04 -3.36 -15.33
CA ALA A 180 -4.81 -2.29 -15.97
C ALA A 180 -4.08 -0.93 -15.89
N GLN A 181 -3.40 -0.65 -14.75
CA GLN A 181 -2.52 0.51 -14.60
C GLN A 181 -1.36 0.48 -15.59
N VAL A 182 -0.68 -0.65 -15.73
CA VAL A 182 0.39 -0.82 -16.72
C VAL A 182 -0.12 -0.49 -18.12
N PHE A 183 -1.26 -1.06 -18.53
CA PHE A 183 -1.82 -0.78 -19.86
C PHE A 183 -2.22 0.69 -20.03
N ALA A 184 -2.71 1.35 -18.97
CA ALA A 184 -3.03 2.77 -19.02
C ALA A 184 -1.76 3.63 -19.18
N LEU A 185 -0.70 3.32 -18.42
CA LEU A 185 0.59 4.04 -18.54
C LEU A 185 1.25 3.82 -19.88
N GLU A 186 1.15 2.62 -20.46
CA GLU A 186 1.67 2.31 -21.80
C GLU A 186 0.93 3.02 -22.94
N ARG A 187 -0.36 3.38 -22.76
CA ARG A 187 -1.26 3.69 -23.88
C ARG A 187 -1.92 5.06 -23.80
N CYS A 188 -1.90 5.71 -22.63
CA CYS A 188 -2.64 6.95 -22.39
C CYS A 188 -1.71 8.11 -22.02
N ARG A 189 -2.15 9.33 -22.39
CA ARG A 189 -1.43 10.58 -22.07
C ARG A 189 -2.13 11.40 -21.00
N THR A 190 -3.42 11.19 -20.82
CA THR A 190 -4.24 11.99 -19.91
C THR A 190 -4.96 11.12 -18.89
N ALA A 191 -5.31 11.72 -17.75
CA ALA A 191 -6.05 11.04 -16.69
C ALA A 191 -7.39 10.50 -17.19
N ARG A 192 -8.08 11.24 -18.03
CA ARG A 192 -9.40 10.86 -18.58
C ARG A 192 -9.30 9.70 -19.59
N GLU A 193 -8.24 9.66 -20.40
CA GLU A 193 -7.97 8.52 -21.29
C GLU A 193 -7.66 7.26 -20.47
N ALA A 194 -6.80 7.37 -19.44
CA ALA A 194 -6.44 6.28 -18.56
C ALA A 194 -7.65 5.72 -17.82
N LEU A 195 -8.48 6.58 -17.23
CA LEU A 195 -9.72 6.19 -16.57
C LEU A 195 -10.63 5.37 -17.51
N LYS A 196 -10.88 5.87 -18.71
CA LYS A 196 -11.74 5.20 -19.70
C LYS A 196 -11.16 3.86 -20.15
N LEU A 197 -9.85 3.79 -20.33
CA LEU A 197 -9.18 2.54 -20.72
C LEU A 197 -9.27 1.51 -19.60
N ILE A 198 -8.92 1.88 -18.36
CA ILE A 198 -9.00 0.98 -17.20
C ILE A 198 -10.43 0.46 -17.03
N ALA A 199 -11.43 1.36 -17.06
CA ALA A 199 -12.83 0.99 -16.96
C ALA A 199 -13.24 -0.02 -18.06
N SER A 200 -12.86 0.24 -19.31
CA SER A 200 -13.14 -0.66 -20.43
C SER A 200 -12.46 -2.03 -20.28
N LEU A 201 -11.21 -2.05 -19.78
CA LEU A 201 -10.48 -3.31 -19.58
C LEU A 201 -11.12 -4.17 -18.50
N VAL A 202 -11.47 -3.59 -17.34
CA VAL A 202 -12.12 -4.35 -16.25
C VAL A 202 -13.53 -4.81 -16.63
N GLU A 203 -14.28 -4.02 -17.39
CA GLU A 203 -15.60 -4.45 -17.91
C GLU A 203 -15.48 -5.60 -18.91
N THR A 204 -14.52 -5.54 -19.81
CA THR A 204 -14.37 -6.48 -20.92
C THR A 204 -13.77 -7.81 -20.48
N TYR A 205 -12.75 -7.76 -19.64
CA TYR A 205 -11.94 -8.93 -19.26
C TYR A 205 -12.20 -9.41 -17.84
N GLY A 206 -13.13 -8.77 -17.11
CA GLY A 206 -13.51 -9.09 -15.75
C GLY A 206 -12.45 -8.66 -14.74
N PHE A 207 -12.87 -7.87 -13.76
CA PHE A 207 -11.98 -7.44 -12.68
C PHE A 207 -11.64 -8.60 -11.75
N LEU A 208 -10.35 -8.87 -11.59
CA LEU A 208 -9.77 -9.88 -10.71
C LEU A 208 -9.02 -9.18 -9.57
N PRO A 209 -9.57 -9.16 -8.35
CA PRO A 209 -8.86 -8.59 -7.19
C PRO A 209 -7.56 -9.34 -6.89
N SER A 210 -6.43 -8.66 -6.89
CA SER A 210 -5.13 -9.26 -6.56
C SER A 210 -4.90 -9.33 -5.05
N CYS A 211 -5.27 -8.29 -4.31
CA CYS A 211 -5.09 -8.22 -2.85
C CYS A 211 -6.36 -8.56 -2.05
N GLY A 212 -7.40 -9.06 -2.72
CA GLY A 212 -8.73 -9.26 -2.13
C GLY A 212 -9.43 -7.93 -1.82
N GLY A 213 -10.67 -7.77 -2.27
CA GLY A 213 -11.41 -6.53 -2.10
C GLY A 213 -11.63 -5.76 -3.41
N SER A 214 -11.98 -4.50 -3.29
CA SER A 214 -12.12 -3.55 -4.39
C SER A 214 -10.89 -2.66 -4.49
N GLU A 215 -10.82 -1.86 -5.54
CA GLU A 215 -9.71 -0.94 -5.75
C GLU A 215 -10.17 0.49 -5.97
N ALA A 216 -9.38 1.43 -5.49
CA ALA A 216 -9.58 2.86 -5.71
C ALA A 216 -8.28 3.48 -6.27
N LEU A 217 -8.38 4.11 -7.42
CA LEU A 217 -7.28 4.77 -8.09
C LEU A 217 -7.43 6.28 -8.04
N CYS A 218 -6.32 6.99 -7.80
CA CYS A 218 -6.22 8.42 -7.99
C CYS A 218 -5.39 8.68 -9.25
N ILE A 219 -6.07 8.94 -10.35
CA ILE A 219 -5.49 9.10 -11.68
C ILE A 219 -5.32 10.59 -11.95
N ALA A 220 -4.10 11.02 -12.26
CA ALA A 220 -3.77 12.43 -12.43
C ALA A 220 -2.93 12.69 -13.68
N ASP A 221 -3.17 13.84 -14.30
CA ASP A 221 -2.30 14.47 -15.29
C ASP A 221 -2.06 15.94 -14.90
N PRO A 222 -1.27 16.74 -15.65
CA PRO A 222 -1.04 18.14 -15.29
C PRO A 222 -2.28 19.05 -15.27
N LYS A 223 -3.46 18.55 -15.58
CA LYS A 223 -4.71 19.34 -15.69
C LYS A 223 -5.77 18.94 -14.69
N GLU A 224 -5.92 17.64 -14.42
CA GLU A 224 -7.03 17.14 -13.63
C GLU A 224 -6.64 15.90 -12.80
N VAL A 225 -7.44 15.65 -11.75
CA VAL A 225 -7.37 14.49 -10.85
C VAL A 225 -8.71 13.78 -10.87
N TRP A 226 -8.69 12.46 -11.01
CA TRP A 226 -9.86 11.59 -10.93
C TRP A 226 -9.69 10.52 -9.87
N VAL A 227 -10.75 10.21 -9.15
CA VAL A 227 -10.87 9.00 -8.33
C VAL A 227 -11.72 8.01 -9.10
N LEU A 228 -11.18 6.83 -9.35
CA LEU A 228 -11.89 5.69 -9.94
C LEU A 228 -11.97 4.56 -8.91
N GLU A 229 -13.18 4.08 -8.63
CA GLU A 229 -13.43 2.96 -7.72
C GLU A 229 -14.00 1.79 -8.49
N VAL A 230 -13.40 0.59 -8.32
CA VAL A 230 -13.72 -0.62 -9.08
C VAL A 230 -14.04 -1.76 -8.13
N PHE A 231 -15.19 -2.41 -8.36
CA PHE A 231 -15.62 -3.62 -7.69
C PHE A 231 -15.72 -4.78 -8.66
N SER A 232 -15.48 -5.98 -8.17
CA SER A 232 -15.76 -7.20 -8.91
C SER A 232 -17.28 -7.46 -8.97
N VAL A 233 -17.69 -8.37 -9.83
CA VAL A 233 -19.08 -8.83 -9.98
C VAL A 233 -19.30 -10.24 -9.41
N GLY A 234 -18.30 -10.77 -8.71
CA GLY A 234 -18.32 -12.12 -8.16
C GLY A 234 -17.88 -13.20 -9.17
N PRO A 235 -17.73 -14.46 -8.70
CA PRO A 235 -17.12 -15.54 -9.47
C PRO A 235 -17.98 -16.08 -10.61
N GLU A 236 -19.29 -15.79 -10.60
CA GLU A 236 -20.24 -16.32 -11.59
C GLU A 236 -20.25 -15.57 -12.93
N TRP A 237 -19.40 -14.56 -13.07
CA TRP A 237 -19.32 -13.81 -14.33
C TRP A 237 -18.62 -14.63 -15.42
N GLU A 238 -19.16 -14.55 -16.64
CA GLU A 238 -18.62 -15.24 -17.82
C GLU A 238 -18.28 -14.24 -18.93
N PRO A 239 -17.11 -14.37 -19.57
CA PRO A 239 -16.78 -13.60 -20.77
C PRO A 239 -17.81 -13.85 -21.87
N GLY A 240 -18.20 -12.82 -22.60
CA GLY A 240 -19.19 -12.92 -23.66
C GLY A 240 -20.65 -13.05 -23.19
N SER A 241 -20.93 -12.98 -21.89
CA SER A 241 -22.30 -12.98 -21.33
C SER A 241 -23.11 -11.72 -21.68
N GLY A 242 -22.48 -10.70 -22.25
CA GLY A 242 -23.09 -9.39 -22.48
C GLY A 242 -23.23 -8.54 -21.20
N LYS A 243 -22.75 -9.02 -20.06
CA LYS A 243 -22.71 -8.29 -18.79
C LYS A 243 -21.31 -7.73 -18.53
N PRO A 244 -21.18 -6.50 -18.01
CA PRO A 244 -19.89 -5.96 -17.60
C PRO A 244 -19.20 -6.87 -16.56
N GLY A 245 -17.90 -7.07 -16.70
CA GLY A 245 -17.07 -7.88 -15.77
C GLY A 245 -16.60 -7.13 -14.53
N ALA A 246 -17.08 -5.90 -14.35
CA ALA A 246 -16.81 -5.05 -13.20
C ALA A 246 -17.97 -4.10 -12.93
N ILE A 247 -17.98 -3.52 -11.74
CA ILE A 247 -18.83 -2.39 -11.36
C ILE A 247 -17.86 -1.26 -11.00
N TRP A 248 -18.01 -0.08 -11.59
CA TRP A 248 -17.14 1.04 -11.29
C TRP A 248 -17.87 2.38 -11.29
N ALA A 249 -17.31 3.31 -10.53
CA ALA A 249 -17.68 4.71 -10.56
C ALA A 249 -16.44 5.58 -10.47
N ALA A 250 -16.49 6.76 -11.07
CA ALA A 250 -15.42 7.73 -11.02
C ALA A 250 -15.95 9.13 -10.75
N ARG A 251 -15.16 9.91 -10.01
CA ARG A 251 -15.44 11.30 -9.72
C ARG A 251 -14.21 12.16 -9.87
N ARG A 252 -14.35 13.30 -10.57
CA ARG A 252 -13.28 14.30 -10.68
C ARG A 252 -13.11 15.04 -9.35
N VAL A 253 -11.87 15.31 -8.99
CA VAL A 253 -11.53 16.17 -7.86
C VAL A 253 -11.56 17.62 -8.34
N PRO A 254 -12.28 18.55 -7.67
CA PRO A 254 -12.22 19.95 -8.04
C PRO A 254 -10.80 20.50 -8.03
N ASP A 255 -10.50 21.43 -8.95
CA ASP A 255 -9.13 21.95 -9.12
C ASP A 255 -8.55 22.60 -7.85
N ASP A 256 -9.39 23.12 -6.96
CA ASP A 256 -9.00 23.77 -5.70
C ASP A 256 -9.14 22.87 -4.47
N HIS A 257 -9.26 21.55 -4.67
CA HIS A 257 -9.46 20.56 -3.61
C HIS A 257 -8.32 19.56 -3.51
N LEU A 258 -8.31 18.90 -2.34
CA LEU A 258 -7.50 17.72 -2.01
C LEU A 258 -8.44 16.56 -1.67
N VAL A 259 -8.13 15.36 -2.17
CA VAL A 259 -8.79 14.09 -1.82
C VAL A 259 -7.82 13.15 -1.14
N VAL A 260 -8.32 12.34 -0.21
CA VAL A 260 -7.55 11.26 0.43
C VAL A 260 -8.29 9.94 0.26
N ILE A 261 -7.56 8.91 -0.18
CA ILE A 261 -8.02 7.52 -0.21
C ILE A 261 -7.14 6.74 0.78
N SER A 262 -7.75 6.05 1.71
CA SER A 262 -7.05 5.36 2.81
C SER A 262 -7.63 3.97 3.05
N ASN A 263 -7.59 3.11 2.03
CA ASN A 263 -8.25 1.79 1.97
C ASN A 263 -9.77 1.87 2.21
N TYR A 264 -10.38 2.94 1.69
CA TYR A 264 -11.78 3.27 1.90
C TYR A 264 -12.33 4.04 0.72
N VAL A 265 -13.39 3.54 0.10
CA VAL A 265 -14.05 4.18 -1.06
C VAL A 265 -14.64 5.53 -0.67
N ARG A 266 -14.51 6.52 -1.56
CA ARG A 266 -14.81 7.92 -1.28
C ARG A 266 -16.08 8.42 -1.92
N ILE A 267 -16.51 7.79 -3.04
CA ILE A 267 -17.72 8.15 -3.77
C ILE A 267 -18.93 7.70 -2.97
N ARG A 268 -19.94 8.55 -2.87
CA ARG A 268 -21.21 8.24 -2.20
C ARG A 268 -22.38 8.37 -3.15
N GLU A 269 -22.79 9.57 -3.45
CA GLU A 269 -23.84 9.84 -4.43
C GLU A 269 -23.23 10.02 -5.81
N ILE A 270 -23.91 9.53 -6.83
CA ILE A 270 -23.49 9.61 -8.23
C ILE A 270 -24.54 10.40 -8.99
N ASP A 271 -24.14 11.52 -9.58
CA ASP A 271 -24.97 12.30 -10.50
C ASP A 271 -24.38 12.27 -11.91
N LEU A 272 -24.90 11.38 -12.76
CA LEU A 272 -24.45 11.26 -14.14
C LEU A 272 -24.84 12.44 -15.06
N LYS A 273 -25.57 13.42 -14.54
CA LYS A 273 -25.80 14.70 -15.25
C LYS A 273 -24.64 15.66 -15.06
N ASP A 274 -23.86 15.49 -14.01
CA ASP A 274 -22.62 16.22 -13.77
C ASP A 274 -21.49 15.57 -14.57
N PRO A 275 -20.79 16.31 -15.47
CA PRO A 275 -19.67 15.78 -16.27
C PRO A 275 -18.45 15.34 -15.43
N ASP A 276 -18.42 15.68 -14.16
CA ASP A 276 -17.40 15.25 -13.20
C ASP A 276 -17.71 13.87 -12.59
N PHE A 277 -18.78 13.20 -13.02
CA PHE A 277 -19.09 11.81 -12.69
C PHE A 277 -19.15 10.90 -13.91
N LEU A 278 -18.60 9.71 -13.77
CA LEU A 278 -18.74 8.60 -14.71
C LEU A 278 -19.02 7.31 -13.93
N ALA A 279 -19.75 6.38 -14.53
CA ALA A 279 -19.99 5.06 -13.93
C ALA A 279 -20.29 4.01 -14.98
N SER A 280 -20.09 2.73 -14.62
CA SER A 280 -20.50 1.58 -15.41
C SER A 280 -22.03 1.53 -15.57
N THR A 281 -22.50 0.94 -16.66
CA THR A 281 -23.94 0.87 -16.94
C THR A 281 -24.73 0.05 -15.91
N ASN A 282 -24.05 -0.83 -15.19
CA ASN A 282 -24.62 -1.71 -14.16
C ASN A 282 -24.47 -1.16 -12.72
N TYR A 283 -23.90 0.04 -12.53
CA TYR A 283 -23.50 0.56 -11.21
C TYR A 283 -24.59 0.55 -10.13
N MET A 284 -25.84 0.77 -10.48
CA MET A 284 -26.98 0.68 -9.56
C MET A 284 -27.72 -0.64 -9.68
N ARG A 285 -27.83 -1.15 -10.91
CA ARG A 285 -28.59 -2.35 -11.22
C ARG A 285 -28.07 -3.56 -10.45
N GLU A 286 -26.75 -3.74 -10.38
CA GLU A 286 -26.14 -4.85 -9.66
C GLU A 286 -26.52 -4.87 -8.17
N ALA A 287 -26.61 -3.69 -7.54
CA ALA A 287 -27.08 -3.59 -6.15
C ALA A 287 -28.57 -3.93 -6.00
N VAL A 288 -29.40 -3.56 -6.98
CA VAL A 288 -30.83 -3.91 -7.01
C VAL A 288 -31.02 -5.41 -7.21
N ASP A 289 -30.35 -6.00 -8.18
CA ASP A 289 -30.46 -7.42 -8.51
C ASP A 289 -30.00 -8.32 -7.33
N ARG A 290 -29.08 -7.84 -6.50
CA ARG A 290 -28.61 -8.51 -5.27
C ARG A 290 -29.42 -8.17 -4.01
N GLY A 291 -30.44 -7.33 -4.11
CA GLY A 291 -31.25 -6.90 -2.96
C GLY A 291 -30.52 -5.99 -1.98
N TRP A 292 -29.43 -5.33 -2.40
CA TRP A 292 -28.66 -4.40 -1.55
C TRP A 292 -29.21 -2.97 -1.61
N TYR A 293 -30.02 -2.67 -2.61
CA TYR A 293 -30.71 -1.42 -2.76
C TYR A 293 -32.12 -1.64 -3.32
N ASP A 294 -33.12 -0.97 -2.74
CA ASP A 294 -34.47 -0.94 -3.26
C ASP A 294 -34.82 0.47 -3.78
N PRO A 295 -34.94 0.64 -5.10
CA PRO A 295 -35.34 1.95 -5.69
C PRO A 295 -36.69 2.48 -5.22
N LYS A 296 -37.55 1.59 -4.71
CA LYS A 296 -38.90 1.97 -4.19
C LYS A 296 -38.85 2.41 -2.73
N SER A 297 -37.71 2.28 -2.06
CA SER A 297 -37.54 2.66 -0.65
C SER A 297 -37.66 4.16 -0.38
N GLY A 298 -37.58 5.01 -1.42
CA GLY A 298 -37.52 6.47 -1.30
C GLY A 298 -36.15 6.99 -0.79
N ARG A 299 -35.20 6.11 -0.55
CA ARG A 299 -33.84 6.47 -0.11
C ARG A 299 -32.93 6.69 -1.33
N PRO A 300 -31.97 7.63 -1.28
CA PRO A 300 -31.00 7.78 -2.35
C PRO A 300 -30.11 6.54 -2.46
N PHE A 301 -29.62 6.26 -3.67
CA PHE A 301 -28.58 5.26 -3.88
C PHE A 301 -27.25 5.80 -3.37
N ILE A 302 -26.66 5.12 -2.42
CA ILE A 302 -25.34 5.44 -1.88
C ILE A 302 -24.37 4.34 -2.28
N TRP A 303 -23.47 4.66 -3.21
CA TRP A 303 -22.49 3.75 -3.81
C TRP A 303 -21.69 2.99 -2.76
N GLN A 304 -21.10 3.71 -1.81
CA GLN A 304 -20.32 3.15 -0.73
C GLN A 304 -21.12 2.16 0.13
N GLU A 305 -22.34 2.50 0.53
CA GLU A 305 -23.18 1.63 1.36
C GLU A 305 -23.64 0.39 0.60
N ALA A 306 -23.82 0.52 -0.72
CA ALA A 306 -24.20 -0.59 -1.57
C ALA A 306 -23.09 -1.62 -1.70
N TYR A 307 -21.82 -1.21 -1.85
CA TYR A 307 -20.74 -2.11 -2.23
C TYR A 307 -19.64 -2.28 -1.18
N ALA A 308 -19.33 -1.24 -0.39
CA ALA A 308 -18.26 -1.24 0.61
C ALA A 308 -18.69 -0.60 1.93
N PRO A 309 -19.67 -1.19 2.65
CA PRO A 309 -20.25 -0.56 3.85
C PRO A 309 -19.30 -0.56 5.06
N ARG A 310 -18.21 -1.32 5.04
CA ARG A 310 -17.31 -1.46 6.17
C ARG A 310 -16.18 -0.43 6.13
N ILE A 311 -15.99 0.23 7.26
CA ILE A 311 -14.94 1.24 7.47
C ILE A 311 -14.18 0.88 8.74
N LYS A 312 -12.86 0.79 8.65
CA LYS A 312 -11.99 0.55 9.81
C LYS A 312 -11.53 1.90 10.39
N GLU A 313 -11.28 1.94 11.69
CA GLU A 313 -10.79 3.16 12.33
C GLU A 313 -9.45 3.63 11.77
N GLY A 314 -8.55 2.71 11.38
CA GLY A 314 -7.30 3.04 10.70
C GLY A 314 -7.50 3.76 9.36
N ASN A 315 -8.64 3.55 8.68
CA ASN A 315 -9.00 4.31 7.49
C ASN A 315 -9.37 5.76 7.86
N LEU A 316 -10.22 5.91 8.87
CA LEU A 316 -10.73 7.22 9.32
C LEU A 316 -9.65 8.07 10.00
N SER A 317 -8.74 7.48 10.77
CA SER A 317 -7.66 8.21 11.44
C SER A 317 -6.75 8.92 10.45
N ARG A 318 -6.43 8.28 9.31
CA ARG A 318 -5.62 8.86 8.23
C ARG A 318 -6.36 10.02 7.52
N LEU A 319 -7.64 9.83 7.22
CA LEU A 319 -8.50 10.88 6.71
C LEU A 319 -8.59 12.06 7.66
N TRP A 320 -8.86 11.77 8.95
CA TRP A 320 -8.96 12.79 9.98
C TRP A 320 -7.68 13.60 10.08
N LEU A 321 -6.52 12.94 10.14
CA LEU A 321 -5.23 13.64 10.24
C LEU A 321 -5.05 14.63 9.10
N ILE A 322 -5.19 14.15 7.86
CA ILE A 322 -4.91 14.98 6.68
C ILE A 322 -5.96 16.08 6.54
N TYR A 323 -7.25 15.74 6.60
CA TYR A 323 -8.32 16.73 6.40
C TYR A 323 -8.37 17.78 7.51
N SER A 324 -8.17 17.40 8.78
CA SER A 324 -8.13 18.35 9.88
C SER A 324 -6.88 19.25 9.88
N THR A 325 -5.80 18.78 9.24
CA THR A 325 -4.58 19.57 9.07
C THR A 325 -4.71 20.57 7.93
N VAL A 326 -5.28 20.16 6.79
CA VAL A 326 -5.37 21.04 5.62
C VAL A 326 -6.58 21.98 5.67
N ALA A 327 -7.62 21.63 6.41
CA ALA A 327 -8.85 22.42 6.58
C ALA A 327 -9.28 22.49 8.05
N PRO A 328 -8.50 23.13 8.93
CA PRO A 328 -8.74 23.16 10.38
C PRO A 328 -10.03 23.89 10.79
N SER A 329 -10.58 24.76 9.98
CA SER A 329 -11.87 25.42 10.24
C SER A 329 -13.05 24.45 10.19
N LEU A 330 -12.91 23.33 9.50
CA LEU A 330 -13.91 22.26 9.48
C LEU A 330 -13.82 21.44 10.78
N LYS A 331 -14.25 22.07 11.89
CA LYS A 331 -13.96 21.59 13.26
C LYS A 331 -14.69 20.30 13.68
N GLU A 332 -15.72 19.90 12.97
CA GLU A 332 -16.56 18.77 13.37
C GLU A 332 -16.27 17.51 12.54
N TRP A 333 -15.02 17.15 12.43
CA TRP A 333 -14.66 15.85 11.91
C TRP A 333 -15.13 14.76 12.89
N PRO A 334 -15.81 13.72 12.42
CA PRO A 334 -16.28 12.64 13.27
C PRO A 334 -15.12 11.98 14.01
N ARG A 335 -14.95 12.34 15.26
CA ARG A 335 -13.97 11.78 16.19
C ARG A 335 -14.64 10.67 16.99
N ARG A 336 -15.05 9.57 16.43
CA ARG A 336 -15.52 8.48 17.25
C ARG A 336 -14.33 7.59 17.65
N ARG A 337 -13.86 7.76 18.89
CA ARG A 337 -13.30 6.63 19.62
C ARG A 337 -14.41 5.61 19.80
N LEU A 338 -14.16 4.37 19.42
CA LEU A 338 -15.08 3.29 19.77
C LEU A 338 -15.21 3.23 21.30
N THR A 339 -16.44 3.29 21.74
CA THR A 339 -16.78 3.08 23.15
C THR A 339 -16.39 1.65 23.52
N GLY A 340 -15.42 1.49 24.43
CA GLY A 340 -15.03 0.18 24.99
C GLY A 340 -13.54 -0.11 25.00
N SER A 341 -12.72 0.61 24.26
CA SER A 341 -11.27 0.55 24.37
C SER A 341 -10.74 1.85 24.97
N SER A 342 -10.13 1.77 26.14
CA SER A 342 -9.50 2.90 26.79
C SER A 342 -8.14 3.25 26.19
N SER A 343 -7.61 2.43 25.28
CA SER A 343 -6.29 2.59 24.69
C SER A 343 -6.40 3.01 23.23
N PRO A 344 -5.69 4.07 22.79
CA PRO A 344 -5.54 4.42 21.39
C PRO A 344 -4.85 3.31 20.56
N PHE A 345 -4.31 2.29 21.21
CA PHE A 345 -3.52 1.20 20.60
C PHE A 345 -4.35 -0.03 20.20
N THR A 346 -5.61 -0.12 20.64
CA THR A 346 -6.51 -1.23 20.26
C THR A 346 -7.33 -0.92 19.01
N MET A 347 -7.03 0.16 18.32
CA MET A 347 -7.88 0.76 17.30
C MET A 347 -7.83 0.09 15.93
N TYR A 348 -6.99 -0.92 15.74
CA TYR A 348 -6.83 -1.54 14.44
C TYR A 348 -7.72 -2.76 14.28
N GLY A 349 -8.53 -2.77 13.23
CA GLY A 349 -9.31 -3.92 12.80
C GLY A 349 -10.75 -3.95 13.30
N GLN A 350 -11.28 -2.88 13.90
CA GLN A 350 -12.70 -2.81 14.26
C GLN A 350 -13.49 -2.12 13.14
N ASP A 351 -14.56 -2.75 12.68
CA ASP A 351 -15.51 -2.16 11.74
C ASP A 351 -16.35 -1.10 12.44
N LEU A 352 -16.51 0.06 11.81
CA LEU A 352 -17.31 1.17 12.33
C LEU A 352 -18.66 1.20 11.61
N GLU A 353 -19.62 0.41 12.08
CA GLU A 353 -21.00 0.53 11.60
C GLU A 353 -21.56 1.92 11.91
N GLY A 354 -22.09 2.58 10.89
CA GLY A 354 -22.70 3.91 11.02
C GLY A 354 -21.73 5.03 11.35
N ALA A 355 -20.43 4.89 11.04
CA ALA A 355 -19.48 5.98 11.16
C ALA A 355 -19.92 7.18 10.33
N ALA A 356 -19.72 8.38 10.88
CA ALA A 356 -19.96 9.61 10.13
C ALA A 356 -18.99 9.69 8.95
N PHE A 357 -19.46 10.21 7.82
CA PHE A 357 -18.73 10.19 6.57
C PHE A 357 -18.02 11.52 6.35
N TYR A 358 -16.75 11.45 5.98
CA TYR A 358 -16.00 12.60 5.53
C TYR A 358 -16.47 13.02 4.13
N PRO A 359 -16.40 14.31 3.77
CA PRO A 359 -16.67 14.74 2.40
C PRO A 359 -15.70 14.05 1.43
N PHE A 360 -16.11 13.92 0.17
CA PHE A 360 -15.28 13.31 -0.88
C PHE A 360 -13.88 13.96 -0.96
N SER A 361 -13.85 15.28 -0.98
CA SER A 361 -12.64 16.10 -1.00
C SER A 361 -12.84 17.37 -0.21
N VAL A 362 -11.76 18.05 0.15
CA VAL A 362 -11.78 19.32 0.88
C VAL A 362 -10.94 20.38 0.17
N LYS A 363 -11.36 21.65 0.30
CA LYS A 363 -10.56 22.78 -0.10
C LYS A 363 -9.56 23.10 1.01
N PRO A 364 -8.23 22.97 0.78
CA PRO A 364 -7.26 23.29 1.79
C PRO A 364 -7.22 24.80 2.07
N GLU A 365 -7.07 25.18 3.32
CA GLU A 365 -6.96 26.59 3.74
C GLU A 365 -5.62 27.24 3.38
N LYS A 366 -4.60 26.39 3.20
CA LYS A 366 -3.29 26.79 2.68
C LYS A 366 -2.93 25.92 1.49
N LYS A 367 -2.22 26.51 0.54
CA LYS A 367 -1.72 25.77 -0.63
C LYS A 367 -0.78 24.64 -0.20
N ILE A 368 -0.91 23.50 -0.86
CA ILE A 368 -0.18 22.27 -0.58
C ILE A 368 1.10 22.22 -1.42
N SER A 369 2.21 21.88 -0.80
CA SER A 369 3.49 21.58 -1.45
C SER A 369 3.77 20.07 -1.47
N VAL A 370 4.77 19.65 -2.23
CA VAL A 370 5.29 18.26 -2.20
C VAL A 370 5.73 17.89 -0.78
N LYS A 371 6.39 18.81 -0.08
CA LYS A 371 6.87 18.61 1.30
C LYS A 371 5.73 18.36 2.28
N ASP A 372 4.56 18.98 2.08
CA ASP A 372 3.39 18.72 2.93
C ASP A 372 2.89 17.29 2.74
N ILE A 373 2.83 16.78 1.50
CA ILE A 373 2.42 15.41 1.23
C ILE A 373 3.43 14.41 1.81
N ILE A 374 4.73 14.65 1.63
CA ILE A 374 5.80 13.86 2.25
C ILE A 374 5.64 13.86 3.78
N GLY A 375 5.35 15.02 4.37
CA GLY A 375 5.08 15.18 5.80
C GLY A 375 3.90 14.31 6.26
N PHE A 376 2.81 14.27 5.49
CA PHE A 376 1.67 13.38 5.79
C PHE A 376 2.05 11.91 5.70
N GLN A 377 2.78 11.50 4.66
CA GLN A 377 3.21 10.11 4.51
C GLN A 377 4.15 9.67 5.64
N ARG A 378 4.96 10.59 6.19
CA ARG A 378 5.86 10.37 7.32
C ARG A 378 5.19 10.46 8.68
N SER A 379 3.98 11.03 8.78
CA SER A 379 3.37 11.27 10.08
C SER A 379 3.14 10.00 10.88
N ALA A 380 3.57 10.00 12.13
CA ALA A 380 3.26 9.00 13.13
C ALA A 380 2.15 9.47 14.09
N PHE A 381 1.32 10.41 13.64
CA PHE A 381 0.24 11.04 14.40
C PHE A 381 0.71 11.84 15.62
N GLU A 382 1.96 12.31 15.62
CA GLU A 382 2.58 13.03 16.74
C GLU A 382 1.74 14.23 17.18
N GLY A 383 1.58 14.39 18.50
CA GLY A 383 0.82 15.48 19.09
C GLY A 383 -0.70 15.41 18.87
N THR A 384 -1.22 14.33 18.30
CA THR A 384 -2.65 14.12 18.08
C THR A 384 -3.25 13.14 19.09
N ILE A 385 -4.58 12.97 19.03
CA ILE A 385 -5.29 11.95 19.83
C ILE A 385 -4.88 10.51 19.45
N TYR A 386 -4.22 10.33 18.33
CA TYR A 386 -3.72 9.05 17.82
C TYR A 386 -2.22 8.87 18.05
N ASP A 387 -1.57 9.81 18.74
CA ASP A 387 -0.15 9.72 19.09
C ASP A 387 0.09 8.59 20.08
N MET A 388 0.62 7.49 19.58
CA MET A 388 0.91 6.31 20.40
C MET A 388 2.01 6.57 21.43
N ALA A 389 2.94 7.47 21.15
CA ALA A 389 4.02 7.82 22.06
C ALA A 389 3.57 8.74 23.20
N ALA A 390 2.35 9.26 23.17
CA ALA A 390 1.74 10.00 24.27
C ALA A 390 1.11 9.10 25.34
N ASP A 391 1.01 7.79 25.11
CA ASP A 391 0.45 6.85 26.10
C ASP A 391 1.37 6.73 27.33
N PRO A 392 0.82 6.75 28.56
CA PRO A 392 1.61 6.55 29.78
C PRO A 392 2.43 5.26 29.82
N ALA A 393 2.04 4.22 29.05
CA ALA A 393 2.80 2.98 28.93
C ALA A 393 4.18 3.20 28.27
N TRP A 394 4.40 4.32 27.56
CA TRP A 394 5.70 4.72 27.04
C TRP A 394 6.63 5.38 28.06
N LEU A 395 6.13 5.68 29.28
CA LEU A 395 6.91 6.27 30.33
C LEU A 395 7.56 5.16 31.19
N VAL A 396 8.87 5.25 31.35
CA VAL A 396 9.68 4.32 32.14
C VAL A 396 10.44 5.09 33.21
N PRO A 397 10.81 4.45 34.34
CA PRO A 397 11.68 5.08 35.34
C PRO A 397 13.01 5.47 34.72
N GLY A 398 13.39 6.72 34.89
CA GLY A 398 14.65 7.29 34.46
C GLY A 398 15.49 7.77 35.65
N PRO A 399 16.56 8.53 35.43
CA PRO A 399 17.40 9.08 36.49
C PRO A 399 16.60 9.87 37.51
N GLN A 400 16.92 9.72 38.81
CA GLN A 400 16.27 10.41 39.92
C GLN A 400 14.74 10.10 40.06
N ASP A 401 14.33 8.86 39.71
CA ASP A 401 12.93 8.40 39.74
C ASP A 401 11.96 9.25 38.89
N ARG A 402 12.47 10.04 37.97
CA ARG A 402 11.62 10.75 37.00
C ARG A 402 11.16 9.81 35.90
N LEU A 403 9.88 9.90 35.55
CA LEU A 403 9.38 9.20 34.38
C LEU A 403 9.91 9.87 33.10
N VAL A 404 10.54 9.10 32.25
CA VAL A 404 11.05 9.51 30.94
C VAL A 404 10.44 8.65 29.84
N LYS A 405 10.41 9.12 28.60
CA LYS A 405 9.99 8.29 27.46
C LYS A 405 10.94 7.11 27.29
N SER A 406 10.38 5.92 27.05
CA SER A 406 11.16 4.74 26.67
C SER A 406 12.06 5.05 25.48
N LEU A 407 13.29 4.57 25.52
CA LEU A 407 14.22 4.68 24.38
C LEU A 407 13.79 3.80 23.19
N LEU A 408 12.94 2.81 23.45
CA LEU A 408 12.46 1.89 22.43
C LEU A 408 11.27 2.49 21.65
N THR A 409 11.01 1.96 20.48
CA THR A 409 9.82 2.29 19.68
C THR A 409 8.51 1.86 20.35
N THR A 410 8.61 0.99 21.35
CA THR A 410 7.47 0.53 22.15
C THR A 410 7.94 0.30 23.58
N PRO A 411 7.05 0.40 24.58
CA PRO A 411 7.40 0.13 25.98
C PRO A 411 7.75 -1.35 26.25
N PHE A 412 7.46 -2.25 25.30
CA PHE A 412 7.70 -3.68 25.44
C PHE A 412 8.59 -4.20 24.32
N ALA A 413 9.69 -4.83 24.71
CA ALA A 413 10.62 -5.44 23.77
C ALA A 413 10.09 -6.76 23.15
N SER A 414 9.26 -7.52 23.91
CA SER A 414 8.74 -8.81 23.45
C SER A 414 7.62 -8.67 22.42
N PRO A 415 7.78 -9.22 21.20
CA PRO A 415 6.72 -9.27 20.21
C PRO A 415 5.46 -10.00 20.71
N GLU A 416 5.62 -11.04 21.55
CA GLU A 416 4.53 -11.81 22.11
C GLU A 416 3.71 -10.96 23.09
N LEU A 417 4.40 -10.19 23.93
CA LEU A 417 3.73 -9.29 24.88
C LEU A 417 2.99 -8.17 24.17
N LYS A 418 3.58 -7.59 23.11
CA LYS A 418 2.90 -6.60 22.26
C LYS A 418 1.62 -7.17 21.67
N ARG A 419 1.71 -8.40 21.14
CA ARG A 419 0.56 -9.10 20.54
C ARG A 419 -0.52 -9.40 21.58
N LEU A 420 -0.12 -9.90 22.75
CA LEU A 420 -1.04 -10.18 23.86
C LEU A 420 -1.77 -8.93 24.36
N LEU A 421 -1.04 -7.83 24.51
CA LEU A 421 -1.57 -6.55 25.00
C LEU A 421 -2.18 -5.70 23.88
N ARG A 422 -2.11 -6.16 22.62
CA ARG A 422 -2.54 -5.42 21.43
C ARG A 422 -1.91 -4.03 21.31
N ILE A 423 -0.65 -3.91 21.67
CA ILE A 423 0.11 -2.66 21.61
C ILE A 423 0.82 -2.60 20.27
N ALA A 424 0.51 -1.58 19.47
CA ALA A 424 1.19 -1.30 18.23
C ALA A 424 2.56 -0.64 18.48
N SER A 425 3.49 -0.86 17.57
CA SER A 425 4.75 -0.09 17.50
C SER A 425 4.46 1.32 17.02
N HIS A 426 5.44 2.23 17.20
CA HIS A 426 5.41 3.55 16.57
C HIS A 426 5.13 3.39 15.07
N ARG A 427 4.18 4.17 14.57
CA ARG A 427 3.63 3.96 13.24
C ARG A 427 3.49 5.26 12.48
N THR A 428 3.81 5.20 11.19
CA THR A 428 3.50 6.24 10.23
C THR A 428 2.14 5.98 9.55
N ILE A 429 1.64 6.96 8.82
CA ILE A 429 0.48 6.79 7.93
C ILE A 429 0.71 5.67 6.91
N ALA A 430 1.96 5.56 6.43
CA ALA A 430 2.40 4.51 5.53
C ALA A 430 3.19 3.44 6.28
N THR A 431 3.14 2.22 5.80
CA THR A 431 3.90 1.08 6.30
C THR A 431 5.11 0.79 5.42
N GLN A 432 5.82 -0.30 5.72
CA GLN A 432 6.96 -0.78 4.94
C GLN A 432 6.52 -1.18 3.53
N GLY A 433 7.30 -0.83 2.53
CA GLY A 433 7.04 -1.14 1.13
C GLY A 433 7.75 -0.14 0.23
N TYR A 434 7.00 0.69 -0.42
CA TYR A 434 7.49 1.81 -1.21
C TYR A 434 6.38 2.85 -1.38
N GLY A 435 6.71 3.96 -1.98
CA GLY A 435 5.70 4.93 -2.36
C GLY A 435 6.28 6.15 -3.06
N MET A 436 5.39 7.08 -3.35
CA MET A 436 5.77 8.26 -4.13
C MET A 436 4.88 9.47 -3.87
N VAL A 437 5.37 10.60 -4.35
CA VAL A 437 4.56 11.78 -4.70
C VAL A 437 4.88 12.15 -6.14
N ALA A 438 3.91 12.10 -7.03
CA ALA A 438 4.04 12.59 -8.40
C ALA A 438 3.67 14.07 -8.45
N GLN A 439 4.60 14.90 -8.92
CA GLN A 439 4.42 16.32 -9.16
C GLN A 439 4.34 16.55 -10.67
N LEU A 440 3.19 16.99 -11.16
CA LEU A 440 2.85 17.07 -12.58
C LEU A 440 2.67 18.54 -12.99
N ARG A 441 3.50 19.02 -13.94
CA ARG A 441 3.63 20.44 -14.27
C ARG A 441 3.48 20.67 -15.77
N GLY A 442 2.29 21.06 -16.20
CA GLY A 442 1.94 21.21 -17.61
C GLY A 442 2.57 22.42 -18.33
N TRP A 443 3.29 23.28 -17.62
CA TRP A 443 4.02 24.41 -18.22
C TRP A 443 5.48 24.09 -18.59
N LEU A 444 5.92 22.88 -18.31
CA LEU A 444 7.24 22.36 -18.66
C LEU A 444 7.10 21.23 -19.69
N PRO A 445 8.11 21.00 -20.55
CA PRO A 445 8.16 19.80 -21.38
C PRO A 445 8.03 18.52 -20.52
N ASP A 446 7.30 17.54 -21.01
CA ASP A 446 6.99 16.31 -20.25
C ASP A 446 8.21 15.65 -19.57
N PRO A 447 9.38 15.50 -20.23
CA PRO A 447 10.55 14.90 -19.60
C PRO A 447 11.08 15.63 -18.36
N ILE A 448 10.75 16.93 -18.22
CA ILE A 448 11.20 17.82 -17.14
C ILE A 448 10.05 18.10 -16.18
N GLY A 449 8.83 18.22 -16.72
CA GLY A 449 7.62 18.62 -15.99
C GLY A 449 7.17 17.63 -14.93
N GLY A 450 7.24 16.34 -15.22
CA GLY A 450 6.88 15.28 -14.26
C GLY A 450 8.06 14.95 -13.34
N ILE A 451 7.82 14.94 -12.03
CA ILE A 451 8.76 14.41 -11.04
C ILE A 451 8.06 13.35 -10.22
N TYR A 452 8.71 12.23 -10.11
CA TYR A 452 8.34 11.08 -9.30
C TYR A 452 9.25 11.04 -8.06
N TRP A 453 8.77 11.66 -6.95
CA TRP A 453 9.46 11.64 -5.67
C TRP A 453 9.28 10.27 -5.04
N PHE A 454 10.25 9.40 -5.20
CA PHE A 454 10.18 7.98 -4.86
C PHE A 454 10.92 7.66 -3.57
N TYR A 455 10.36 6.77 -2.78
CA TYR A 455 11.02 6.19 -1.61
C TYR A 455 10.81 4.67 -1.56
N VAL A 456 11.70 3.97 -0.86
CA VAL A 456 11.60 2.54 -0.55
C VAL A 456 11.50 2.34 0.95
N ASP A 457 10.83 1.26 1.38
CA ASP A 457 10.60 0.89 2.77
C ASP A 457 9.70 1.88 3.55
N ASN A 458 10.04 2.17 4.79
CA ASN A 458 9.30 3.05 5.68
C ASN A 458 9.56 4.53 5.32
N PRO A 459 8.55 5.32 4.94
CA PRO A 459 8.72 6.72 4.55
C PRO A 459 9.25 7.61 5.67
N TYR A 460 9.00 7.24 6.95
CA TYR A 460 9.56 7.96 8.10
C TYR A 460 11.09 7.90 8.11
N VAL A 461 11.65 6.75 7.73
CA VAL A 461 13.11 6.53 7.70
C VAL A 461 13.72 6.91 6.36
N SER A 462 13.06 6.57 5.27
CA SER A 462 13.56 6.71 3.91
C SER A 462 13.75 8.17 3.48
N ALA A 463 14.60 8.36 2.47
CA ALA A 463 14.72 9.62 1.75
C ALA A 463 13.93 9.57 0.45
N TYR A 464 13.23 10.65 0.11
CA TYR A 464 12.54 10.83 -1.16
C TYR A 464 13.51 11.33 -2.22
N VAL A 465 13.62 10.57 -3.32
CA VAL A 465 14.52 10.90 -4.43
C VAL A 465 13.70 11.37 -5.63
N PRO A 466 14.01 12.54 -6.22
CA PRO A 466 13.32 13.00 -7.42
C PRO A 466 13.80 12.24 -8.66
N ILE A 467 12.87 11.54 -9.32
CA ILE A 467 13.04 10.86 -10.60
C ILE A 467 12.22 11.62 -11.64
N TYR A 468 12.87 12.17 -12.67
CA TYR A 468 12.17 12.92 -13.71
C TYR A 468 11.49 11.99 -14.72
N ALA A 469 10.34 12.39 -15.23
CA ALA A 469 9.52 11.59 -16.14
C ALA A 469 10.27 11.10 -17.41
N GLY A 470 11.25 11.87 -17.88
CA GLY A 470 12.01 11.56 -19.08
C GLY A 470 13.25 10.70 -18.87
N VAL A 471 13.56 10.23 -17.66
CA VAL A 471 14.78 9.43 -17.46
C VAL A 471 14.69 8.07 -18.14
N LEU A 472 15.84 7.59 -18.62
CA LEU A 472 15.93 6.31 -19.34
C LEU A 472 16.31 5.13 -18.44
N ASP A 473 16.82 5.42 -17.26
CA ASP A 473 17.22 4.40 -16.30
C ASP A 473 17.30 4.97 -14.88
N VAL A 474 17.40 4.08 -13.90
CA VAL A 474 17.54 4.40 -12.47
C VAL A 474 18.74 3.64 -11.90
N SER A 475 19.15 3.98 -10.66
CA SER A 475 20.27 3.33 -10.00
C SER A 475 20.07 1.82 -9.86
N PRO A 476 21.10 0.99 -10.10
CA PRO A 476 21.06 -0.46 -9.86
C PRO A 476 20.66 -0.84 -8.43
N PHE A 477 20.97 -0.01 -7.44
CA PHE A 477 20.59 -0.25 -6.04
C PHE A 477 19.08 -0.28 -5.81
N TYR A 478 18.30 0.44 -6.61
CA TYR A 478 16.85 0.48 -6.55
C TYR A 478 16.16 -0.61 -7.41
N LYS A 479 16.95 -1.30 -8.24
CA LYS A 479 16.52 -2.46 -9.03
C LYS A 479 16.82 -3.79 -8.35
N ASN A 480 17.57 -3.76 -7.25
CA ASN A 480 18.05 -4.96 -6.56
C ASN A 480 17.33 -5.11 -5.21
N TYR A 481 16.53 -6.13 -5.09
CA TYR A 481 15.92 -6.55 -3.83
C TYR A 481 15.56 -8.04 -3.89
N ASP A 482 15.94 -8.74 -2.86
CA ASP A 482 15.53 -10.11 -2.56
C ASP A 482 15.19 -10.17 -1.06
N TYR A 483 13.94 -10.42 -0.72
CA TYR A 483 13.48 -10.44 0.67
C TYR A 483 14.12 -11.58 1.49
N ALA A 484 14.57 -12.65 0.84
CA ALA A 484 15.20 -13.80 1.50
C ALA A 484 16.69 -13.59 1.78
N ARG A 485 17.31 -12.59 1.15
CA ARG A 485 18.76 -12.38 1.22
C ARG A 485 19.14 -10.91 1.34
N PHE A 486 19.75 -10.57 2.48
CA PHE A 486 20.33 -9.23 2.68
C PHE A 486 21.41 -8.93 1.63
N SER A 487 21.38 -7.70 1.12
CA SER A 487 22.42 -7.17 0.22
C SER A 487 22.67 -5.70 0.50
N GLU A 488 23.93 -5.32 0.63
CA GLU A 488 24.33 -3.90 0.69
C GLU A 488 24.09 -3.15 -0.63
N ASP A 489 23.92 -3.89 -1.73
CA ASP A 489 23.63 -3.35 -3.05
C ASP A 489 22.11 -3.21 -3.30
N SER A 490 21.31 -3.21 -2.25
CA SER A 490 19.88 -2.94 -2.28
C SER A 490 19.55 -1.71 -1.45
N ALA A 491 18.97 -0.70 -2.08
CA ALA A 491 18.48 0.49 -1.39
C ALA A 491 17.43 0.13 -0.32
N ARG A 492 16.54 -0.83 -0.64
CA ARG A 492 15.51 -1.33 0.28
C ARG A 492 16.13 -1.93 1.53
N TRP A 493 17.12 -2.83 1.37
CA TRP A 493 17.80 -3.44 2.52
C TRP A 493 18.60 -2.43 3.35
N MET A 494 19.15 -1.38 2.73
CA MET A 494 19.88 -0.35 3.47
C MET A 494 18.93 0.45 4.37
N VAL A 495 17.76 0.81 3.88
CA VAL A 495 16.74 1.53 4.67
C VAL A 495 16.20 0.63 5.78
N ASP A 496 15.79 -0.62 5.48
CA ASP A 496 15.26 -1.56 6.47
C ASP A 496 16.30 -1.85 7.58
N PHE A 497 17.55 -2.04 7.23
CA PHE A 497 18.59 -2.28 8.22
C PHE A 497 18.78 -1.08 9.15
N VAL A 498 18.83 0.13 8.60
CA VAL A 498 18.89 1.35 9.41
C VAL A 498 17.67 1.47 10.31
N GLU A 499 16.46 1.20 9.79
CA GLU A 499 15.25 1.20 10.60
C GLU A 499 15.36 0.26 11.81
N LYS A 500 15.83 -0.96 11.61
CA LYS A 500 15.99 -1.93 12.73
C LYS A 500 17.04 -1.46 13.76
N LEU A 501 18.11 -0.78 13.32
CA LEU A 501 19.08 -0.18 14.24
C LEU A 501 18.49 0.99 15.02
N LEU A 502 17.64 1.83 14.39
CA LEU A 502 16.94 2.91 15.10
C LEU A 502 16.09 2.37 16.27
N HIS A 503 15.52 1.17 16.12
CA HIS A 503 14.67 0.57 17.15
C HIS A 503 15.44 0.24 18.44
N LEU A 504 16.75 0.13 18.41
CA LEU A 504 17.56 -0.15 19.60
C LEU A 504 17.51 1.00 20.62
N ARG A 505 17.52 2.25 20.12
CA ARG A 505 17.43 3.47 20.93
C ARG A 505 16.69 4.58 20.18
N TRP A 506 15.45 4.34 19.84
CA TRP A 506 14.65 5.18 18.96
C TRP A 506 14.74 6.68 19.26
N GLN A 507 14.54 7.10 20.52
CA GLN A 507 14.46 8.50 20.89
C GLN A 507 15.76 9.30 20.63
N GLU A 508 16.89 8.61 20.54
CA GLU A 508 18.20 9.20 20.25
C GLU A 508 18.63 8.95 18.81
N ALA A 509 18.50 7.72 18.34
CA ALA A 509 18.94 7.32 17.02
C ALA A 509 18.16 7.99 15.89
N VAL A 510 16.90 8.35 16.12
CA VAL A 510 16.10 9.12 15.15
C VAL A 510 16.68 10.52 14.90
N LYS A 511 17.40 11.11 15.87
CA LYS A 511 18.08 12.39 15.67
C LYS A 511 19.28 12.25 14.72
N ASP A 512 19.99 11.12 14.79
CA ASP A 512 21.08 10.82 13.86
C ASP A 512 20.55 10.61 12.44
N LEU A 513 19.38 9.94 12.31
CA LEU A 513 18.68 9.83 11.04
C LEU A 513 18.36 11.20 10.45
N HIS A 514 17.70 12.07 11.21
CA HIS A 514 17.36 13.41 10.74
C HIS A 514 18.60 14.23 10.37
N ALA A 515 19.67 14.16 11.17
CA ALA A 515 20.93 14.86 10.88
C ALA A 515 21.60 14.39 9.58
N ALA A 516 21.43 13.12 9.19
CA ALA A 516 22.00 12.57 7.96
C ALA A 516 21.08 12.77 6.74
N ARG A 517 19.79 12.44 6.87
CA ARG A 517 18.81 12.38 5.78
C ARG A 517 18.31 13.77 5.38
N ASP A 518 17.88 14.59 6.35
CA ASP A 518 17.14 15.82 6.06
C ASP A 518 17.96 16.86 5.25
N PRO A 519 19.26 17.09 5.51
CA PRO A 519 20.06 17.96 4.67
C PRO A 519 20.25 17.45 3.23
N LEU A 520 20.35 16.12 3.05
CA LEU A 520 20.48 15.53 1.72
C LEU A 520 19.20 15.74 0.92
N GLU A 521 18.05 15.44 1.51
CA GLU A 521 16.74 15.62 0.86
C GLU A 521 16.44 17.10 0.60
N GLU A 522 16.74 17.99 1.55
CA GLU A 522 16.59 19.43 1.35
C GLU A 522 17.46 19.94 0.19
N GLY A 523 18.66 19.36 0.00
CA GLY A 523 19.50 19.64 -1.15
C GLY A 523 18.85 19.29 -2.49
N PHE A 524 18.01 18.24 -2.54
CA PHE A 524 17.24 17.92 -3.75
C PHE A 524 16.20 18.99 -4.09
N PHE A 525 15.47 19.48 -3.08
CA PHE A 525 14.49 20.54 -3.28
C PHE A 525 15.14 21.88 -3.64
N THR A 526 16.18 22.27 -2.94
CA THR A 526 16.83 23.57 -3.15
C THR A 526 17.56 23.68 -4.49
N SER A 527 18.11 22.57 -5.00
CA SER A 527 18.76 22.51 -6.31
C SER A 527 17.80 22.35 -7.49
N GLN A 528 16.52 22.03 -7.24
CA GLN A 528 15.55 21.75 -8.31
C GLN A 528 15.44 22.89 -9.36
N PRO A 529 15.32 24.19 -8.98
CA PRO A 529 15.22 25.26 -9.98
C PRO A 529 16.44 25.37 -10.91
N GLU A 530 17.64 25.16 -10.38
CA GLU A 530 18.89 25.19 -11.16
C GLU A 530 18.97 23.99 -12.12
N VAL A 531 18.62 22.79 -11.64
CA VAL A 531 18.56 21.57 -12.43
C VAL A 531 17.61 21.74 -13.60
N GLU A 532 16.42 22.26 -13.35
CA GLU A 532 15.38 22.43 -14.37
C GLU A 532 15.74 23.52 -15.38
N ALA A 533 16.30 24.64 -14.93
CA ALA A 533 16.80 25.67 -15.82
C ALA A 533 17.89 25.15 -16.77
N LYS A 534 18.78 24.27 -16.28
CA LYS A 534 19.78 23.60 -17.10
C LYS A 534 19.16 22.59 -18.05
N ALA A 535 18.22 21.76 -17.56
CA ALA A 535 17.52 20.79 -18.38
C ALA A 535 16.73 21.45 -19.52
N LEU A 536 16.05 22.58 -19.26
CA LEU A 536 15.35 23.37 -20.28
C LEU A 536 16.28 23.87 -21.37
N LYS A 537 17.41 24.47 -21.00
CA LYS A 537 18.42 24.94 -21.97
C LYS A 537 18.98 23.80 -22.85
N LEU A 538 19.16 22.62 -22.26
CA LEU A 538 19.57 21.44 -23.02
C LEU A 538 18.44 20.95 -23.92
N HIS A 539 17.20 20.93 -23.44
CA HIS A 539 16.02 20.48 -24.18
C HIS A 539 15.75 21.36 -25.41
N GLU A 540 15.90 22.67 -25.29
CA GLU A 540 15.77 23.61 -26.43
C GLU A 540 16.78 23.33 -27.53
N LYS A 541 17.98 22.88 -27.19
CA LYS A 541 19.05 22.57 -28.18
C LYS A 541 18.91 21.14 -28.69
N ASN A 542 18.74 20.19 -27.82
CA ASN A 542 18.63 18.77 -28.08
C ASN A 542 17.91 18.06 -26.95
N PRO A 543 16.64 17.66 -27.13
CA PRO A 543 15.87 16.96 -26.09
C PRO A 543 16.57 15.73 -25.49
N ALA A 544 17.34 14.99 -26.31
CA ALA A 544 18.06 13.80 -25.85
C ALA A 544 19.19 14.13 -24.85
N GLU A 545 19.82 15.31 -24.98
CA GLU A 545 20.83 15.75 -24.00
C GLU A 545 20.21 16.10 -22.66
N ALA A 546 19.02 16.72 -22.65
CA ALA A 546 18.29 16.98 -21.42
C ALA A 546 17.90 15.67 -20.72
N VAL A 547 17.38 14.71 -21.47
CA VAL A 547 17.03 13.38 -20.96
C VAL A 547 18.26 12.67 -20.36
N LYS A 548 19.39 12.68 -21.09
CA LYS A 548 20.65 12.12 -20.59
C LYS A 548 21.10 12.79 -19.29
N TYR A 549 21.08 14.12 -19.25
CA TYR A 549 21.46 14.89 -18.06
C TYR A 549 20.57 14.53 -16.85
N LEU A 550 19.26 14.47 -17.03
CA LEU A 550 18.33 14.12 -15.96
C LEU A 550 18.49 12.65 -15.51
N THR A 551 18.81 11.74 -16.43
CA THR A 551 19.10 10.33 -16.12
C THR A 551 20.36 10.20 -15.26
N ASP A 552 21.47 10.83 -15.69
CA ASP A 552 22.74 10.80 -14.95
C ASP A 552 22.58 11.42 -13.54
N LEU A 553 21.84 12.53 -13.45
CA LEU A 553 21.55 13.22 -12.19
C LEU A 553 20.70 12.34 -11.24
N THR A 554 19.64 11.72 -11.76
CA THR A 554 18.76 10.84 -10.99
C THR A 554 19.54 9.66 -10.42
N ILE A 555 20.34 8.99 -11.24
CA ILE A 555 21.21 7.89 -10.78
C ILE A 555 22.18 8.36 -9.71
N SER A 556 22.81 9.52 -9.89
CA SER A 556 23.73 10.09 -8.88
C SER A 556 23.03 10.34 -7.54
N ARG A 557 21.85 10.99 -7.55
CA ARG A 557 21.08 11.26 -6.33
C ARG A 557 20.64 9.98 -5.61
N MET A 558 20.20 8.97 -6.36
CA MET A 558 19.86 7.67 -5.81
C MET A 558 21.07 6.99 -5.15
N ASN A 559 22.23 7.09 -5.77
CA ASN A 559 23.49 6.56 -5.21
C ASN A 559 23.91 7.31 -3.95
N ASP A 560 23.74 8.63 -3.90
CA ASP A 560 24.03 9.46 -2.72
C ASP A 560 23.14 9.05 -1.53
N VAL A 561 21.87 8.73 -1.76
CA VAL A 561 20.97 8.21 -0.72
C VAL A 561 21.50 6.88 -0.17
N VAL A 562 21.87 5.93 -1.02
CA VAL A 562 22.42 4.64 -0.56
C VAL A 562 23.72 4.83 0.21
N LYS A 563 24.61 5.71 -0.26
CA LYS A 563 25.84 6.07 0.43
C LYS A 563 25.57 6.67 1.81
N MET A 564 24.59 7.56 1.90
CA MET A 564 24.18 8.17 3.18
C MET A 564 23.68 7.09 4.14
N PHE A 565 22.80 6.18 3.71
CA PHE A 565 22.30 5.10 4.56
C PHE A 565 23.39 4.13 5.01
N ARG A 566 24.38 3.81 4.16
CA ARG A 566 25.55 3.01 4.55
C ARG A 566 26.35 3.72 5.65
N SER A 567 26.63 5.01 5.50
CA SER A 567 27.34 5.79 6.50
C SER A 567 26.56 5.91 7.81
N LEU A 568 25.25 6.08 7.74
CA LEU A 568 24.36 6.14 8.91
C LEU A 568 24.31 4.78 9.62
N ARG A 569 24.20 3.67 8.89
CA ARG A 569 24.30 2.30 9.45
C ARG A 569 25.58 2.15 10.28
N ASP A 570 26.72 2.51 9.72
CA ASP A 570 28.02 2.35 10.38
C ASP A 570 28.11 3.23 11.65
N LEU A 571 27.56 4.44 11.59
CA LEU A 571 27.43 5.33 12.75
C LEU A 571 26.57 4.70 13.85
N LEU A 572 25.38 4.19 13.50
CA LEU A 572 24.42 3.62 14.45
C LEU A 572 24.97 2.32 15.08
N LEU A 573 25.65 1.48 14.30
CA LEU A 573 26.34 0.31 14.81
C LEU A 573 27.40 0.72 15.83
N THR A 574 28.27 1.69 15.50
CA THR A 574 29.32 2.15 16.40
C THR A 574 28.75 2.75 17.69
N LYS A 575 27.66 3.54 17.56
CA LYS A 575 27.12 4.35 18.67
C LYS A 575 26.19 3.56 19.60
N TYR A 576 25.45 2.58 19.10
CA TYR A 576 24.33 1.98 19.83
C TYR A 576 24.43 0.45 20.03
N THR A 577 25.38 -0.24 19.42
CA THR A 577 25.56 -1.70 19.62
C THR A 577 26.82 -2.08 20.38
N GLY A 578 27.76 -1.15 20.62
CA GLY A 578 28.92 -1.40 21.46
C GLY A 578 28.55 -1.37 22.94
N ASP A 579 28.91 -2.40 23.69
CA ASP A 579 28.87 -2.43 25.17
C ASP A 579 29.96 -1.51 25.75
N ILE A 580 30.03 -0.29 25.29
CA ILE A 580 30.91 0.69 25.92
C ILE A 580 30.11 1.26 27.11
N VAL A 581 30.39 0.67 28.26
CA VAL A 581 29.97 1.12 29.58
C VAL A 581 30.51 2.51 29.84
#